data_2a734a55f32b13fc566536537eb7971c
#
_entry.id   2a734a55f32b13fc566536537eb7971c
#
_cell.length_a   1.000
_cell.length_b   1.000
_cell.length_c   1.000
_cell.angle_alpha   90.00
_cell.angle_beta   90.00
_cell.angle_gamma   90.00
#
_symmetry.space_group_name_H-M   'P 1'
#
loop_
_entity.id
_entity.type
_entity.pdbx_description
1 polymer ?
#
loop_
_entity_poly.entity_id
_entity_poly.type
_entity_poly.pdbx_seq_one_letter_code
_entity_poly.pdbx_strand_id
1 'polypeptide(L)'
;MAAAGDVIGPWTLESRLGEGGNAVVWRATHDDGRAVALKLINARKAGREPYRRFVREIEFLKSLGSFPGVMPVLDSYLPAAPDARDRPWLAMPIATPIDGALEEEPLEVVVAALAAIADALDRLQDQHDVAHRDIKPANLYRHTDEFVVGDFGLVALPDQEELTRSNRPLGPAHYLPYEMLADPASADPHKADVFSLGKTLWVLACRQNYPPQGHQPHNARGFAVADTRPHPNAGVLDRLVDRMTRIRPDERPTKAEAASELSAWASLKSGLVTLDLSAARKRLHQRMAAELSAQDLAEERRDLVHAAIRRLNELCAPLNDALRDLHPRAEIDQMGDQFTQNMLKSRARWGSVEIELFWHRMSTVSFGAEPRSYALRLGRGIELTDAGDLIFRAYVDVGHPRTSGTDFHWESPDWTAPVGTTAAESLLAEGVEELARQVEAGVAVFVERLEARGDA
;
A
#
# COMPACT_ATOMS: atom_id res chain seq x y z
N MET A 1 -38.59 0.30 -12.40
CA MET A 1 -37.68 0.53 -11.26
C MET A 1 -38.52 1.05 -10.11
N ALA A 2 -38.17 0.79 -8.86
CA ALA A 2 -38.85 1.40 -7.73
C ALA A 2 -38.61 2.90 -7.71
N ALA A 3 -39.62 3.68 -7.31
CA ALA A 3 -39.59 5.14 -7.25
C ALA A 3 -40.10 5.63 -5.89
N ALA A 4 -39.81 6.88 -5.54
CA ALA A 4 -40.39 7.50 -4.37
C ALA A 4 -41.91 7.50 -4.46
N GLY A 5 -42.58 7.16 -3.37
CA GLY A 5 -44.03 6.98 -3.28
C GLY A 5 -44.52 5.55 -3.59
N ASP A 6 -43.66 4.65 -4.12
CA ASP A 6 -44.03 3.26 -4.27
C ASP A 6 -44.18 2.57 -2.91
N VAL A 7 -45.15 1.65 -2.82
CA VAL A 7 -45.39 0.84 -1.60
C VAL A 7 -44.87 -0.58 -1.87
N ILE A 8 -43.99 -1.03 -0.98
CA ILE A 8 -43.35 -2.37 -0.99
C ILE A 8 -43.65 -3.07 0.33
N GLY A 9 -44.55 -4.05 0.32
CA GLY A 9 -45.09 -4.63 1.54
C GLY A 9 -45.72 -3.54 2.42
N PRO A 10 -45.34 -3.41 3.69
CA PRO A 10 -45.83 -2.36 4.60
C PRO A 10 -45.04 -1.04 4.51
N TRP A 11 -44.12 -0.89 3.53
CA TRP A 11 -43.16 0.20 3.47
C TRP A 11 -43.44 1.16 2.31
N THR A 12 -43.56 2.44 2.58
CA THR A 12 -43.64 3.49 1.55
C THR A 12 -42.23 4.06 1.32
N LEU A 13 -41.73 4.00 0.08
CA LEU A 13 -40.42 4.50 -0.30
C LEU A 13 -40.38 6.04 -0.33
N GLU A 14 -39.38 6.64 0.32
CA GLU A 14 -39.24 8.11 0.38
C GLU A 14 -38.10 8.62 -0.51
N SER A 15 -36.87 8.26 -0.18
CA SER A 15 -35.67 8.71 -0.86
C SER A 15 -34.62 7.59 -0.95
N ARG A 16 -33.73 7.67 -1.93
CA ARG A 16 -32.60 6.73 -2.03
C ARG A 16 -31.55 7.06 -1.01
N LEU A 17 -31.09 6.07 -0.24
CA LEU A 17 -29.94 6.14 0.67
C LEU A 17 -28.67 5.64 0.00
N GLY A 18 -28.76 4.67 -0.92
CA GLY A 18 -27.62 4.12 -1.62
C GLY A 18 -28.05 3.27 -2.82
N GLU A 19 -27.12 3.09 -3.76
CA GLU A 19 -27.31 2.23 -4.92
C GLU A 19 -26.04 1.44 -5.17
N GLY A 20 -26.15 0.11 -5.22
CA GLY A 20 -25.09 -0.81 -5.58
C GLY A 20 -25.42 -1.58 -6.87
N GLY A 21 -24.47 -2.38 -7.35
CA GLY A 21 -24.63 -3.11 -8.61
C GLY A 21 -25.85 -4.05 -8.65
N ASN A 22 -26.30 -4.58 -7.53
CA ASN A 22 -27.37 -5.58 -7.45
C ASN A 22 -28.57 -5.14 -6.59
N ALA A 23 -28.48 -4.08 -5.82
CA ALA A 23 -29.54 -3.63 -4.92
C ALA A 23 -29.58 -2.11 -4.80
N VAL A 24 -30.74 -1.58 -4.41
CA VAL A 24 -30.95 -0.18 -4.06
C VAL A 24 -31.45 -0.13 -2.62
N VAL A 25 -30.90 0.76 -1.82
CA VAL A 25 -31.33 1.01 -0.44
C VAL A 25 -32.15 2.29 -0.40
N TRP A 26 -33.34 2.19 0.12
CA TRP A 26 -34.30 3.29 0.24
C TRP A 26 -34.53 3.67 1.70
N ARG A 27 -34.65 4.95 1.98
CA ARG A 27 -35.37 5.38 3.15
C ARG A 27 -36.83 5.07 2.92
N ALA A 28 -37.43 4.31 3.82
CA ALA A 28 -38.82 3.92 3.74
C ALA A 28 -39.50 4.05 5.10
N THR A 29 -40.79 4.38 5.07
CA THR A 29 -41.59 4.58 6.29
C THR A 29 -42.72 3.55 6.31
N HIS A 30 -42.89 2.90 7.46
CA HIS A 30 -43.99 1.99 7.74
C HIS A 30 -45.26 2.79 8.07
N ASP A 31 -46.44 2.16 7.91
CA ASP A 31 -47.72 2.77 8.22
C ASP A 31 -47.84 3.24 9.69
N ASP A 32 -47.08 2.69 10.61
CA ASP A 32 -47.00 3.11 12.01
C ASP A 32 -46.00 4.28 12.27
N GLY A 33 -45.40 4.84 11.23
CA GLY A 33 -44.47 5.96 11.29
C GLY A 33 -43.01 5.61 11.53
N ARG A 34 -42.65 4.31 11.66
CA ARG A 34 -41.24 3.89 11.79
C ARG A 34 -40.52 4.04 10.46
N ALA A 35 -39.32 4.66 10.48
CA ALA A 35 -38.46 4.79 9.31
C ALA A 35 -37.33 3.74 9.32
N VAL A 36 -37.02 3.18 8.15
CA VAL A 36 -36.00 2.16 7.95
C VAL A 36 -35.16 2.40 6.70
N ALA A 37 -34.02 1.75 6.62
CA ALA A 37 -33.27 1.52 5.40
C ALA A 37 -33.77 0.24 4.75
N LEU A 38 -34.51 0.33 3.66
CA LEU A 38 -35.09 -0.80 2.95
C LEU A 38 -34.23 -1.18 1.75
N LYS A 39 -33.56 -2.33 1.82
CA LYS A 39 -32.73 -2.89 0.73
C LYS A 39 -33.60 -3.68 -0.21
N LEU A 40 -33.64 -3.28 -1.47
CA LEU A 40 -34.40 -3.92 -2.56
C LEU A 40 -33.44 -4.45 -3.62
N ILE A 41 -33.60 -5.72 -4.00
CA ILE A 41 -32.79 -6.30 -5.06
C ILE A 41 -33.26 -5.88 -6.44
N ASN A 42 -32.33 -5.60 -7.35
CA ASN A 42 -32.61 -5.30 -8.75
C ASN A 42 -32.91 -6.55 -9.61
N ALA A 43 -32.52 -7.74 -9.13
CA ALA A 43 -32.71 -9.00 -9.87
C ALA A 43 -34.17 -9.42 -9.83
N ARG A 44 -34.77 -9.57 -11.04
CA ARG A 44 -36.19 -9.95 -11.23
C ARG A 44 -36.41 -11.47 -11.36
N LYS A 45 -35.34 -12.29 -11.33
CA LYS A 45 -35.44 -13.73 -11.54
C LYS A 45 -34.82 -14.48 -10.36
N ALA A 46 -35.61 -15.31 -9.70
CA ALA A 46 -35.20 -16.12 -8.52
C ALA A 46 -33.99 -17.02 -8.78
N GLY A 47 -33.77 -17.50 -9.97
CA GLY A 47 -32.66 -18.38 -10.30
C GLY A 47 -31.32 -17.69 -10.54
N ARG A 48 -31.25 -16.36 -10.55
CA ARG A 48 -30.01 -15.63 -10.79
C ARG A 48 -29.15 -15.54 -9.53
N GLU A 49 -27.85 -15.55 -9.71
CA GLU A 49 -26.87 -15.46 -8.64
C GLU A 49 -27.10 -14.29 -7.67
N PRO A 50 -27.37 -13.04 -8.12
CA PRO A 50 -27.65 -11.93 -7.20
C PRO A 50 -28.86 -12.17 -6.29
N TYR A 51 -29.89 -12.83 -6.81
CA TYR A 51 -31.05 -13.18 -5.99
C TYR A 51 -30.72 -14.23 -4.93
N ARG A 52 -29.99 -15.29 -5.29
CA ARG A 52 -29.56 -16.32 -4.36
C ARG A 52 -28.67 -15.77 -3.25
N ARG A 53 -27.78 -14.82 -3.60
CA ARG A 53 -26.94 -14.11 -2.61
C ARG A 53 -27.79 -13.29 -1.64
N PHE A 54 -28.79 -12.58 -2.14
CA PHE A 54 -29.68 -11.77 -1.31
C PHE A 54 -30.52 -12.64 -0.36
N VAL A 55 -31.04 -13.77 -0.83
CA VAL A 55 -31.72 -14.75 0.04
C VAL A 55 -30.81 -15.25 1.15
N ARG A 56 -29.58 -15.66 0.81
CA ARG A 56 -28.59 -16.11 1.79
C ARG A 56 -28.22 -15.02 2.78
N GLU A 57 -28.06 -13.81 2.35
CA GLU A 57 -27.80 -12.65 3.23
C GLU A 57 -28.91 -12.53 4.28
N ILE A 58 -30.18 -12.58 3.85
CA ILE A 58 -31.31 -12.48 4.76
C ILE A 58 -31.38 -13.68 5.71
N GLU A 59 -31.24 -14.91 5.18
CA GLU A 59 -31.26 -16.13 6.00
C GLU A 59 -30.13 -16.14 7.03
N PHE A 60 -28.92 -15.78 6.63
CA PHE A 60 -27.76 -15.67 7.53
C PHE A 60 -28.00 -14.64 8.64
N LEU A 61 -28.36 -13.40 8.27
CA LEU A 61 -28.59 -12.35 9.26
C LEU A 61 -29.75 -12.70 10.22
N LYS A 62 -30.78 -13.38 9.74
CA LYS A 62 -31.86 -13.88 10.61
C LYS A 62 -31.39 -14.98 11.57
N SER A 63 -30.55 -15.91 11.09
CA SER A 63 -29.98 -16.96 11.94
C SER A 63 -29.03 -16.41 12.99
N LEU A 64 -28.32 -15.31 12.68
CA LEU A 64 -27.42 -14.62 13.59
C LEU A 64 -28.16 -13.87 14.71
N GLY A 65 -29.38 -13.40 14.42
CA GLY A 65 -30.17 -12.60 15.36
C GLY A 65 -29.53 -11.23 15.66
N SER A 66 -29.58 -10.82 16.94
CA SER A 66 -28.89 -9.59 17.38
C SER A 66 -27.45 -9.92 17.72
N PHE A 67 -26.53 -9.55 16.83
CA PHE A 67 -25.09 -9.76 17.02
C PHE A 67 -24.38 -8.42 17.13
N PRO A 68 -23.67 -8.12 18.24
CA PRO A 68 -23.00 -6.85 18.43
C PRO A 68 -21.96 -6.58 17.32
N GLY A 69 -21.96 -5.39 16.74
CA GLY A 69 -21.07 -5.02 15.63
C GLY A 69 -21.56 -5.49 14.24
N VAL A 70 -22.76 -6.08 14.16
CA VAL A 70 -23.41 -6.43 12.89
C VAL A 70 -24.68 -5.61 12.71
N MET A 71 -24.94 -5.14 11.49
CA MET A 71 -26.16 -4.42 11.16
C MET A 71 -27.39 -5.28 11.46
N PRO A 72 -28.28 -4.89 12.39
CA PRO A 72 -29.41 -5.70 12.77
C PRO A 72 -30.49 -5.74 11.66
N VAL A 73 -31.19 -6.84 11.58
CA VAL A 73 -32.40 -7.00 10.75
C VAL A 73 -33.61 -6.59 11.56
N LEU A 74 -34.38 -5.61 11.08
CA LEU A 74 -35.65 -5.21 11.69
C LEU A 74 -36.80 -6.03 11.17
N ASP A 75 -36.82 -6.27 9.87
CA ASP A 75 -37.82 -7.06 9.18
C ASP A 75 -37.31 -7.53 7.81
N SER A 76 -37.93 -8.57 7.24
CA SER A 76 -37.55 -9.06 5.93
C SER A 76 -38.67 -9.85 5.28
N TYR A 77 -38.66 -9.88 3.97
CA TYR A 77 -39.62 -10.64 3.19
C TYR A 77 -38.95 -11.42 2.08
N LEU A 78 -39.26 -12.71 1.99
CA LEU A 78 -38.80 -13.60 0.95
C LEU A 78 -40.03 -14.27 0.34
N PRO A 79 -40.47 -13.87 -0.89
CA PRO A 79 -41.62 -14.47 -1.55
C PRO A 79 -41.28 -15.88 -2.00
N ALA A 80 -42.28 -16.78 -1.94
CA ALA A 80 -42.13 -18.16 -2.41
C ALA A 80 -41.90 -18.24 -3.94
N ALA A 81 -42.49 -17.29 -4.70
CA ALA A 81 -42.34 -17.18 -6.16
C ALA A 81 -42.18 -15.69 -6.54
N PRO A 82 -40.97 -15.15 -6.47
CA PRO A 82 -40.73 -13.73 -6.66
C PRO A 82 -41.02 -13.31 -8.11
N ASP A 83 -41.74 -12.21 -8.26
CA ASP A 83 -42.02 -11.56 -9.53
C ASP A 83 -41.72 -10.04 -9.47
N ALA A 84 -42.15 -9.30 -10.49
CA ALA A 84 -41.92 -7.84 -10.56
C ALA A 84 -42.69 -7.04 -9.48
N ARG A 85 -43.78 -7.60 -8.94
CA ARG A 85 -44.65 -6.97 -7.95
C ARG A 85 -44.40 -7.51 -6.55
N ASP A 86 -44.05 -8.80 -6.46
CA ASP A 86 -43.73 -9.50 -5.20
C ASP A 86 -42.20 -9.66 -5.05
N ARG A 87 -41.57 -8.67 -4.51
CA ARG A 87 -40.11 -8.55 -4.39
C ARG A 87 -39.63 -8.88 -2.99
N PRO A 88 -38.50 -9.60 -2.85
CA PRO A 88 -37.85 -9.71 -1.57
C PRO A 88 -37.30 -8.38 -1.12
N TRP A 89 -37.32 -8.14 0.19
CA TRP A 89 -36.75 -6.95 0.80
C TRP A 89 -36.18 -7.26 2.17
N LEU A 90 -35.25 -6.39 2.59
CA LEU A 90 -34.59 -6.42 3.90
C LEU A 90 -34.69 -5.01 4.52
N ALA A 91 -35.33 -4.91 5.67
CA ALA A 91 -35.42 -3.69 6.45
C ALA A 91 -34.38 -3.68 7.58
N MET A 92 -33.60 -2.63 7.64
CA MET A 92 -32.54 -2.40 8.59
C MET A 92 -32.70 -1.01 9.22
N PRO A 93 -32.09 -0.72 10.38
CA PRO A 93 -32.02 0.64 10.87
C PRO A 93 -31.38 1.61 9.86
N ILE A 94 -31.77 2.85 9.89
CA ILE A 94 -31.04 3.90 9.17
C ILE A 94 -29.76 4.18 9.94
N ALA A 95 -28.63 4.01 9.27
CA ALA A 95 -27.30 4.20 9.82
C ALA A 95 -26.49 5.16 8.96
N THR A 96 -25.49 5.79 9.55
CA THR A 96 -24.59 6.70 8.84
C THR A 96 -23.41 5.89 8.24
N PRO A 97 -23.10 6.00 6.94
CA PRO A 97 -21.90 5.40 6.36
C PRO A 97 -20.65 5.84 7.14
N ILE A 98 -19.70 4.91 7.32
CA ILE A 98 -18.54 5.12 8.22
C ILE A 98 -17.63 6.24 7.75
N ASP A 99 -17.47 6.44 6.44
CA ASP A 99 -16.68 7.53 5.85
C ASP A 99 -17.25 8.90 6.25
N GLY A 100 -18.55 9.11 6.11
CA GLY A 100 -19.22 10.33 6.58
C GLY A 100 -19.21 10.47 8.11
N ALA A 101 -19.36 9.35 8.85
CA ALA A 101 -19.35 9.39 10.30
C ALA A 101 -17.96 9.71 10.90
N LEU A 102 -16.88 9.47 10.14
CA LEU A 102 -15.49 9.66 10.57
C LEU A 102 -14.75 10.78 9.83
N GLU A 103 -15.42 11.53 8.95
CA GLU A 103 -14.79 12.54 8.09
C GLU A 103 -14.02 13.60 8.88
N GLU A 104 -14.61 14.13 9.94
CA GLU A 104 -14.00 15.16 10.79
C GLU A 104 -13.35 14.60 12.07
N GLU A 105 -13.46 13.30 12.32
CA GLU A 105 -13.03 12.69 13.56
C GLU A 105 -11.49 12.60 13.68
N PRO A 106 -10.94 12.70 14.90
CA PRO A 106 -9.52 12.44 15.17
C PRO A 106 -9.10 11.03 14.76
N LEU A 107 -7.79 10.84 14.51
CA LEU A 107 -7.27 9.54 14.09
C LEU A 107 -7.55 8.43 15.12
N GLU A 108 -7.53 8.77 16.39
CA GLU A 108 -7.83 7.86 17.50
C GLU A 108 -9.26 7.29 17.41
N VAL A 109 -10.24 8.13 17.05
CA VAL A 109 -11.63 7.70 16.85
C VAL A 109 -11.75 6.81 15.63
N VAL A 110 -11.06 7.14 14.54
CA VAL A 110 -11.00 6.29 13.33
C VAL A 110 -10.45 4.93 13.66
N VAL A 111 -9.33 4.86 14.39
CA VAL A 111 -8.70 3.58 14.77
C VAL A 111 -9.55 2.79 15.74
N ALA A 112 -10.20 3.46 16.72
CA ALA A 112 -11.12 2.82 17.64
C ALA A 112 -12.34 2.21 16.93
N ALA A 113 -12.88 2.90 15.91
CA ALA A 113 -13.96 2.39 15.07
C ALA A 113 -13.53 1.09 14.34
N LEU A 114 -12.34 1.08 13.75
CA LEU A 114 -11.80 -0.10 13.06
C LEU A 114 -11.43 -1.24 14.03
N ALA A 115 -11.04 -0.93 15.28
CA ALA A 115 -10.85 -1.91 16.32
C ALA A 115 -12.17 -2.64 16.66
N ALA A 116 -13.27 -1.88 16.81
CA ALA A 116 -14.60 -2.46 17.07
C ALA A 116 -15.08 -3.34 15.90
N ILE A 117 -14.84 -2.91 14.65
CA ILE A 117 -15.14 -3.71 13.45
C ILE A 117 -14.29 -5.00 13.43
N ALA A 118 -12.99 -4.91 13.70
CA ALA A 118 -12.10 -6.07 13.75
C ALA A 118 -12.55 -7.10 14.81
N ASP A 119 -12.95 -6.63 15.99
CA ASP A 119 -13.47 -7.45 17.07
C ASP A 119 -14.80 -8.14 16.70
N ALA A 120 -15.71 -7.43 16.02
CA ALA A 120 -16.95 -8.02 15.50
C ALA A 120 -16.67 -9.12 14.45
N LEU A 121 -15.71 -8.89 13.54
CA LEU A 121 -15.30 -9.87 12.53
C LEU A 121 -14.61 -11.09 13.15
N ASP A 122 -13.84 -10.89 14.23
CA ASP A 122 -13.20 -11.98 14.96
C ASP A 122 -14.24 -12.85 15.66
N ARG A 123 -15.20 -12.24 16.36
CA ARG A 123 -16.32 -12.96 16.99
C ARG A 123 -17.19 -13.71 15.99
N LEU A 124 -17.43 -13.16 14.79
CA LEU A 124 -18.14 -13.85 13.71
C LEU A 124 -17.37 -15.08 13.24
N GLN A 125 -16.05 -14.99 13.13
CA GLN A 125 -15.20 -16.13 12.81
C GLN A 125 -15.22 -17.18 13.91
N ASP A 126 -15.03 -16.77 15.16
CA ASP A 126 -14.91 -17.68 16.31
C ASP A 126 -16.23 -18.45 16.57
N GLN A 127 -17.38 -17.79 16.48
CA GLN A 127 -18.68 -18.36 16.83
C GLN A 127 -19.39 -19.04 15.66
N HIS A 128 -19.13 -18.62 14.42
CA HIS A 128 -19.87 -19.05 13.24
C HIS A 128 -19.00 -19.50 12.07
N ASP A 129 -17.67 -19.40 12.19
CA ASP A 129 -16.70 -19.67 11.11
C ASP A 129 -17.02 -18.88 9.81
N VAL A 130 -17.35 -17.59 9.97
CA VAL A 130 -17.83 -16.72 8.90
C VAL A 130 -16.77 -15.71 8.51
N ALA A 131 -16.48 -15.62 7.21
CA ALA A 131 -15.71 -14.53 6.60
C ALA A 131 -16.62 -13.64 5.75
N HIS A 132 -16.44 -12.34 5.85
CA HIS A 132 -17.30 -11.33 5.20
C HIS A 132 -17.03 -11.20 3.69
N ARG A 133 -15.77 -11.22 3.27
CA ARG A 133 -15.29 -11.15 1.87
C ARG A 133 -15.51 -9.82 1.13
N ASP A 134 -16.09 -8.80 1.78
CA ASP A 134 -16.31 -7.48 1.14
C ASP A 134 -16.15 -6.32 2.15
N ILE A 135 -15.07 -6.36 2.94
CA ILE A 135 -14.77 -5.29 3.90
C ILE A 135 -14.24 -4.07 3.15
N LYS A 136 -14.97 -2.98 3.25
CA LYS A 136 -14.67 -1.67 2.68
C LYS A 136 -15.52 -0.60 3.34
N PRO A 137 -15.19 0.71 3.26
CA PRO A 137 -15.97 1.77 3.90
C PRO A 137 -17.47 1.74 3.56
N ALA A 138 -17.83 1.43 2.31
CA ALA A 138 -19.21 1.39 1.85
C ALA A 138 -20.10 0.32 2.56
N ASN A 139 -19.49 -0.65 3.24
CA ASN A 139 -20.19 -1.73 3.96
C ASN A 139 -20.09 -1.57 5.48
N LEU A 140 -19.53 -0.48 5.97
CA LEU A 140 -19.35 -0.16 7.39
C LEU A 140 -20.19 1.06 7.75
N TYR A 141 -20.81 1.02 8.92
CA TYR A 141 -21.74 2.07 9.32
C TYR A 141 -21.59 2.41 10.80
N ARG A 142 -22.01 3.62 11.16
CA ARG A 142 -22.31 4.02 12.54
C ARG A 142 -23.81 3.92 12.77
N HIS A 143 -24.23 3.06 13.66
CA HIS A 143 -25.60 2.92 14.10
C HIS A 143 -25.68 3.21 15.60
N THR A 144 -26.43 4.24 15.99
CA THR A 144 -26.40 4.79 17.34
C THR A 144 -24.97 5.15 17.76
N ASP A 145 -24.41 4.52 18.77
CA ASP A 145 -23.04 4.73 19.26
C ASP A 145 -22.08 3.60 18.89
N GLU A 146 -22.52 2.63 18.06
CA GLU A 146 -21.73 1.50 17.66
C GLU A 146 -21.34 1.56 16.17
N PHE A 147 -20.16 1.02 15.86
CA PHE A 147 -19.77 0.75 14.49
C PHE A 147 -20.13 -0.67 14.10
N VAL A 148 -20.80 -0.84 12.97
CA VAL A 148 -21.38 -2.10 12.54
C VAL A 148 -21.00 -2.46 11.11
N VAL A 149 -20.87 -3.75 10.86
CA VAL A 149 -20.66 -4.32 9.52
C VAL A 149 -22.02 -4.64 8.89
N GLY A 150 -22.19 -4.25 7.63
CA GLY A 150 -23.38 -4.58 6.82
C GLY A 150 -23.00 -5.22 5.50
N ASP A 151 -24.00 -5.58 4.71
CA ASP A 151 -23.87 -6.19 3.37
C ASP A 151 -23.14 -7.56 3.37
N PHE A 152 -23.80 -8.57 3.90
CA PHE A 152 -23.33 -9.97 3.96
C PHE A 152 -23.62 -10.77 2.67
N GLY A 153 -23.84 -10.11 1.55
CA GLY A 153 -24.16 -10.76 0.27
C GLY A 153 -23.04 -11.62 -0.33
N LEU A 154 -21.80 -11.51 0.18
CA LEU A 154 -20.64 -12.28 -0.28
C LEU A 154 -20.08 -13.22 0.80
N VAL A 155 -20.77 -13.38 1.90
CA VAL A 155 -20.32 -14.19 3.05
C VAL A 155 -19.95 -15.62 2.67
N ALA A 156 -18.84 -16.13 3.21
CA ALA A 156 -18.47 -17.53 3.15
C ALA A 156 -18.99 -18.23 4.40
N LEU A 157 -19.82 -19.25 4.21
CA LEU A 157 -20.37 -20.11 5.27
C LEU A 157 -19.76 -21.52 5.16
N PRO A 158 -19.42 -22.17 6.27
CA PRO A 158 -18.63 -23.41 6.29
C PRO A 158 -19.28 -24.61 5.55
N ASP A 159 -20.60 -24.68 5.51
CA ASP A 159 -21.33 -25.85 4.98
C ASP A 159 -22.04 -25.64 3.62
N GLN A 160 -21.71 -24.59 2.88
CA GLN A 160 -22.42 -24.28 1.64
C GLN A 160 -21.51 -24.38 0.43
N GLU A 161 -21.94 -25.11 -0.61
CA GLU A 161 -21.30 -25.06 -1.93
C GLU A 161 -21.16 -23.61 -2.39
N GLU A 162 -19.92 -23.18 -2.70
CA GLU A 162 -19.68 -21.84 -3.21
C GLU A 162 -20.51 -21.58 -4.47
N LEU A 163 -21.42 -20.60 -4.40
CA LEU A 163 -22.09 -20.07 -5.60
C LEU A 163 -21.10 -19.43 -6.60
N THR A 164 -19.85 -19.30 -6.22
CA THR A 164 -18.79 -18.65 -6.97
C THR A 164 -17.88 -19.63 -7.70
N ARG A 165 -18.44 -20.56 -8.47
CA ARG A 165 -17.68 -21.21 -9.55
C ARG A 165 -17.42 -20.30 -10.76
N SER A 166 -17.77 -19.01 -10.69
CA SER A 166 -17.35 -18.05 -11.69
C SER A 166 -16.01 -17.45 -11.27
N ASN A 167 -14.97 -17.61 -12.10
CA ASN A 167 -13.64 -16.98 -11.97
C ASN A 167 -13.69 -15.42 -12.03
N ARG A 168 -14.71 -14.81 -11.43
CA ARG A 168 -14.85 -13.36 -11.36
C ARG A 168 -14.48 -12.89 -9.96
N PRO A 169 -13.56 -11.90 -9.85
CA PRO A 169 -13.24 -11.28 -8.56
C PRO A 169 -14.49 -10.79 -7.85
N LEU A 170 -14.63 -11.12 -6.58
CA LEU A 170 -15.69 -10.66 -5.71
C LEU A 170 -15.25 -9.41 -4.97
N GLY A 171 -15.94 -8.30 -5.15
CA GLY A 171 -15.65 -7.03 -4.53
C GLY A 171 -14.75 -6.08 -5.35
N PRO A 172 -14.55 -4.82 -4.92
CA PRO A 172 -13.67 -3.87 -5.59
C PRO A 172 -12.21 -4.34 -5.51
N ALA A 173 -11.55 -4.45 -6.67
CA ALA A 173 -10.19 -4.98 -6.80
C ALA A 173 -9.14 -4.32 -5.90
N HIS A 174 -9.36 -3.06 -5.48
CA HIS A 174 -8.44 -2.32 -4.60
C HIS A 174 -8.42 -2.82 -3.15
N TYR A 175 -9.49 -3.47 -2.68
CA TYR A 175 -9.59 -4.01 -1.32
C TYR A 175 -9.28 -5.50 -1.23
N LEU A 176 -9.21 -6.19 -2.39
CA LEU A 176 -8.98 -7.63 -2.42
C LEU A 176 -7.49 -7.97 -2.51
N PRO A 177 -7.02 -8.98 -1.76
CA PRO A 177 -5.68 -9.51 -1.92
C PRO A 177 -5.56 -10.36 -3.20
N TYR A 178 -4.33 -10.55 -3.66
CA TYR A 178 -4.04 -11.21 -4.93
C TYR A 178 -4.61 -12.64 -5.01
N GLU A 179 -4.53 -13.42 -3.93
CA GLU A 179 -5.06 -14.79 -3.90
C GLU A 179 -6.57 -14.85 -4.14
N MET A 180 -7.34 -13.86 -3.67
CA MET A 180 -8.77 -13.75 -3.94
C MET A 180 -9.09 -13.36 -5.38
N LEU A 181 -8.14 -12.77 -6.09
CA LEU A 181 -8.27 -12.43 -7.51
C LEU A 181 -7.83 -13.60 -8.41
N ALA A 182 -6.80 -14.36 -7.98
CA ALA A 182 -6.19 -15.42 -8.76
C ALA A 182 -6.95 -16.75 -8.62
N ASP A 183 -7.23 -17.19 -7.40
CA ASP A 183 -7.94 -18.43 -7.08
C ASP A 183 -8.78 -18.27 -5.81
N PRO A 184 -9.98 -17.69 -5.91
CA PRO A 184 -10.86 -17.46 -4.76
C PRO A 184 -11.28 -18.74 -4.01
N ALA A 185 -11.23 -19.89 -4.68
CA ALA A 185 -11.70 -21.15 -4.09
C ALA A 185 -10.67 -21.77 -3.13
N SER A 186 -9.39 -21.54 -3.34
CA SER A 186 -8.31 -22.01 -2.46
C SER A 186 -7.82 -20.95 -1.47
N ALA A 187 -8.26 -19.71 -1.61
CA ALA A 187 -7.84 -18.61 -0.76
C ALA A 187 -8.45 -18.70 0.64
N ASP A 188 -7.65 -18.38 1.67
CA ASP A 188 -8.15 -18.22 3.04
C ASP A 188 -9.02 -16.94 3.15
N PRO A 189 -10.35 -17.06 3.31
CA PRO A 189 -11.24 -15.91 3.33
C PRO A 189 -11.08 -15.07 4.60
N HIS A 190 -10.63 -15.64 5.73
CA HIS A 190 -10.40 -14.92 6.96
C HIS A 190 -9.16 -14.02 6.87
N LYS A 191 -8.09 -14.51 6.26
CA LYS A 191 -6.89 -13.72 5.98
C LYS A 191 -7.13 -12.66 4.89
N ALA A 192 -8.07 -12.92 3.97
CA ALA A 192 -8.53 -11.93 2.99
C ALA A 192 -9.31 -10.78 3.67
N ASP A 193 -10.16 -11.07 4.65
CA ASP A 193 -10.84 -10.03 5.45
C ASP A 193 -9.84 -9.12 6.18
N VAL A 194 -8.76 -9.70 6.76
CA VAL A 194 -7.71 -8.90 7.41
C VAL A 194 -7.02 -7.97 6.42
N PHE A 195 -6.72 -8.43 5.21
CA PHE A 195 -6.17 -7.58 4.15
C PHE A 195 -7.11 -6.42 3.82
N SER A 196 -8.39 -6.72 3.59
CA SER A 196 -9.41 -5.73 3.25
C SER A 196 -9.63 -4.72 4.39
N LEU A 197 -9.54 -5.18 5.65
CA LEU A 197 -9.61 -4.32 6.84
C LEU A 197 -8.40 -3.37 6.90
N GLY A 198 -7.18 -3.84 6.61
CA GLY A 198 -5.99 -3.00 6.53
C GLY A 198 -6.10 -1.92 5.45
N LYS A 199 -6.66 -2.26 4.28
CA LYS A 199 -6.96 -1.30 3.21
C LYS A 199 -8.01 -0.27 3.62
N THR A 200 -9.05 -0.72 4.32
CA THR A 200 -10.12 0.14 4.84
C THR A 200 -9.60 1.10 5.90
N LEU A 201 -8.76 0.61 6.82
CA LEU A 201 -8.08 1.41 7.82
C LEU A 201 -7.26 2.54 7.16
N TRP A 202 -6.46 2.20 6.16
CA TRP A 202 -5.66 3.20 5.46
C TRP A 202 -6.53 4.27 4.78
N VAL A 203 -7.60 3.86 4.06
CA VAL A 203 -8.52 4.78 3.38
C VAL A 203 -9.13 5.78 4.36
N LEU A 204 -9.65 5.31 5.48
CA LEU A 204 -10.29 6.15 6.49
C LEU A 204 -9.27 7.01 7.25
N ALA A 205 -8.11 6.45 7.60
CA ALA A 205 -7.04 7.18 8.27
C ALA A 205 -6.46 8.30 7.40
N CYS A 206 -6.24 8.04 6.11
CA CYS A 206 -5.68 9.01 5.16
C CYS A 206 -6.74 9.88 4.48
N ARG A 207 -8.04 9.66 4.75
CA ARG A 207 -9.15 10.37 4.09
C ARG A 207 -9.08 10.30 2.57
N GLN A 208 -8.81 9.10 2.05
CA GLN A 208 -8.71 8.84 0.62
C GLN A 208 -9.95 8.10 0.11
N ASN A 209 -10.24 8.24 -1.20
CA ASN A 209 -11.37 7.56 -1.81
C ASN A 209 -11.09 6.07 -2.07
N TYR A 210 -9.83 5.73 -2.36
CA TYR A 210 -9.41 4.36 -2.71
C TYR A 210 -8.03 4.07 -2.16
N PRO A 211 -7.77 2.83 -1.71
CA PRO A 211 -6.43 2.43 -1.29
C PRO A 211 -5.53 2.14 -2.50
N PRO A 212 -4.21 2.22 -2.36
CA PRO A 212 -3.27 1.68 -3.32
C PRO A 212 -3.54 0.19 -3.57
N GLN A 213 -3.20 -0.32 -4.76
CA GLN A 213 -3.35 -1.75 -5.06
C GLN A 213 -2.28 -2.59 -4.35
N GLY A 214 -2.64 -3.82 -3.99
CA GLY A 214 -1.71 -4.80 -3.43
C GLY A 214 -1.19 -4.47 -2.03
N HIS A 215 -0.02 -5.01 -1.70
CA HIS A 215 0.66 -4.80 -0.42
C HIS A 215 1.01 -3.34 -0.20
N GLN A 216 0.98 -2.90 1.04
CA GLN A 216 1.19 -1.51 1.43
C GLN A 216 2.32 -1.41 2.47
N PRO A 217 3.59 -1.34 2.02
CA PRO A 217 4.73 -1.28 2.92
C PRO A 217 4.70 0.00 3.77
N HIS A 218 5.07 -0.11 5.04
CA HIS A 218 5.08 1.01 5.98
C HIS A 218 6.03 2.16 5.59
N ASN A 219 7.00 1.90 4.72
CA ASN A 219 7.97 2.86 4.22
C ASN A 219 7.64 3.37 2.80
N ALA A 220 6.46 3.09 2.27
CA ALA A 220 6.03 3.59 0.97
C ALA A 220 5.74 5.10 1.06
N ARG A 221 6.66 5.94 0.55
CA ARG A 221 6.54 7.41 0.58
C ARG A 221 5.27 7.90 -0.11
N GLY A 222 4.64 8.89 0.48
CA GLY A 222 3.38 9.47 0.00
C GLY A 222 2.15 8.58 0.24
N PHE A 223 2.35 7.37 0.77
CA PHE A 223 1.29 6.43 1.10
C PHE A 223 1.23 6.04 2.57
N ALA A 224 2.16 6.52 3.39
CA ALA A 224 2.11 6.32 4.82
C ALA A 224 1.02 7.20 5.46
N VAL A 225 0.35 6.69 6.50
CA VAL A 225 -0.57 7.49 7.33
C VAL A 225 0.18 8.67 7.92
N ALA A 226 1.44 8.47 8.32
CA ALA A 226 2.31 9.51 8.84
C ALA A 226 2.55 10.67 7.86
N ASP A 227 2.54 10.41 6.54
CA ASP A 227 2.73 11.42 5.50
C ASP A 227 1.47 12.28 5.28
N THR A 228 0.28 11.67 5.44
CA THR A 228 -1.00 12.31 5.12
C THR A 228 -1.67 12.90 6.35
N ARG A 229 -1.46 12.29 7.51
CA ARG A 229 -2.09 12.68 8.77
C ARG A 229 -1.07 12.64 9.90
N PRO A 230 -0.30 13.72 10.12
CA PRO A 230 0.73 13.78 11.14
C PRO A 230 0.17 13.44 12.52
N HIS A 231 0.69 12.37 13.11
CA HIS A 231 0.34 11.91 14.45
C HIS A 231 1.56 11.24 15.07
N PRO A 232 1.88 11.45 16.38
CA PRO A 232 3.06 10.90 17.03
C PRO A 232 3.23 9.38 16.88
N ASN A 233 2.10 8.67 16.81
CA ASN A 233 2.06 7.21 16.72
C ASN A 233 1.70 6.69 15.31
N ALA A 234 1.63 7.56 14.28
CA ALA A 234 1.23 7.16 12.94
C ALA A 234 2.11 6.04 12.37
N GLY A 235 3.42 6.08 12.59
CA GLY A 235 4.33 5.04 12.12
C GLY A 235 4.10 3.65 12.75
N VAL A 236 3.44 3.57 13.93
CA VAL A 236 3.00 2.28 14.48
C VAL A 236 1.81 1.75 13.67
N LEU A 237 0.91 2.64 13.28
CA LEU A 237 -0.25 2.30 12.45
C LEU A 237 0.18 1.85 11.06
N ASP A 238 1.17 2.54 10.45
CA ASP A 238 1.74 2.16 9.16
C ASP A 238 2.30 0.73 9.18
N ARG A 239 3.02 0.36 10.25
CA ARG A 239 3.52 -1.02 10.42
C ARG A 239 2.41 -2.05 10.57
N LEU A 240 1.30 -1.70 11.20
CA LEU A 240 0.15 -2.59 11.29
C LEU A 240 -0.51 -2.77 9.92
N VAL A 241 -0.73 -1.69 9.16
CA VAL A 241 -1.25 -1.74 7.78
C VAL A 241 -0.35 -2.58 6.88
N ASP A 242 0.96 -2.42 6.97
CA ASP A 242 1.95 -3.24 6.25
C ASP A 242 1.73 -4.73 6.53
N ARG A 243 1.67 -5.16 7.81
CA ARG A 243 1.46 -6.57 8.17
C ARG A 243 0.09 -7.09 7.73
N MET A 244 -0.97 -6.30 7.89
CA MET A 244 -2.32 -6.69 7.47
C MET A 244 -2.42 -6.89 5.96
N THR A 245 -1.62 -6.17 5.18
CA THR A 245 -1.65 -6.20 3.71
C THR A 245 -0.53 -7.04 3.08
N ARG A 246 0.18 -7.87 3.86
CA ARG A 246 1.22 -8.77 3.34
C ARG A 246 0.71 -9.63 2.18
N ILE A 247 1.60 -9.89 1.20
CA ILE A 247 1.28 -10.71 0.02
C ILE A 247 0.92 -12.12 0.46
N ARG A 248 1.70 -12.70 1.37
CA ARG A 248 1.45 -14.04 1.91
C ARG A 248 0.39 -13.99 3.02
N PRO A 249 -0.72 -14.75 2.90
CA PRO A 249 -1.79 -14.75 3.91
C PRO A 249 -1.33 -15.19 5.30
N ASP A 250 -0.40 -16.13 5.38
CA ASP A 250 0.15 -16.66 6.63
C ASP A 250 0.99 -15.64 7.42
N GLU A 251 1.51 -14.61 6.74
CA GLU A 251 2.24 -13.50 7.38
C GLU A 251 1.32 -12.39 7.95
N ARG A 252 0.03 -12.43 7.62
CA ARG A 252 -0.93 -11.47 8.14
C ARG A 252 -1.35 -11.83 9.56
N PRO A 253 -1.62 -10.83 10.42
CA PRO A 253 -2.20 -11.09 11.74
C PRO A 253 -3.55 -11.81 11.62
N THR A 254 -4.01 -12.36 12.72
CA THR A 254 -5.41 -12.79 12.88
C THR A 254 -6.31 -11.57 13.09
N LYS A 255 -7.64 -11.76 13.00
CA LYS A 255 -8.61 -10.70 13.30
C LYS A 255 -8.49 -10.26 14.77
N ALA A 256 -8.32 -11.21 15.69
CA ALA A 256 -8.10 -10.94 17.11
C ALA A 256 -6.84 -10.10 17.38
N GLU A 257 -5.71 -10.46 16.76
CA GLU A 257 -4.47 -9.69 16.87
C GLU A 257 -4.64 -8.28 16.32
N ALA A 258 -5.28 -8.12 15.14
CA ALA A 258 -5.57 -6.82 14.55
C ALA A 258 -6.47 -5.97 15.46
N ALA A 259 -7.55 -6.54 16.02
CA ALA A 259 -8.45 -5.86 16.95
C ALA A 259 -7.71 -5.40 18.21
N SER A 260 -6.90 -6.28 18.79
CA SER A 260 -6.10 -5.99 19.99
C SER A 260 -5.11 -4.85 19.75
N GLU A 261 -4.37 -4.88 18.63
CA GLU A 261 -3.38 -3.85 18.30
C GLU A 261 -4.02 -2.50 17.97
N LEU A 262 -5.14 -2.49 17.25
CA LEU A 262 -5.92 -1.28 16.99
C LEU A 262 -6.46 -0.67 18.28
N SER A 263 -7.00 -1.49 19.19
CA SER A 263 -7.50 -1.05 20.49
C SER A 263 -6.39 -0.49 21.38
N ALA A 264 -5.24 -1.17 21.39
CA ALA A 264 -4.05 -0.69 22.11
C ALA A 264 -3.59 0.64 21.56
N TRP A 265 -3.54 0.80 20.22
CA TRP A 265 -3.14 2.04 19.56
C TRP A 265 -4.11 3.19 19.89
N ALA A 266 -5.43 2.96 19.79
CA ALA A 266 -6.45 3.96 20.09
C ALA A 266 -6.42 4.42 21.56
N SER A 267 -5.93 3.57 22.44
CA SER A 267 -5.79 3.84 23.88
C SER A 267 -4.48 4.57 24.22
N LEU A 268 -3.55 4.71 23.27
CA LEU A 268 -2.33 5.47 23.48
C LEU A 268 -2.71 6.93 23.73
N LYS A 269 -2.57 7.39 24.96
CA LYS A 269 -2.78 8.80 25.28
C LYS A 269 -1.86 9.65 24.43
N SER A 270 -2.42 10.50 23.58
CA SER A 270 -1.72 11.58 22.90
C SER A 270 -1.32 12.64 23.94
N GLY A 271 -0.54 12.23 24.93
CA GLY A 271 0.11 13.17 25.80
C GLY A 271 1.14 13.92 24.95
N LEU A 272 0.84 15.16 24.58
CA LEU A 272 1.82 16.16 24.16
C LEU A 272 2.80 16.41 25.30
N VAL A 273 3.58 15.39 25.67
CA VAL A 273 4.86 15.60 26.25
C VAL A 273 5.79 15.67 25.04
N THR A 274 6.21 16.87 24.67
CA THR A 274 7.40 17.10 23.85
C THR A 274 8.59 16.56 24.64
N LEU A 275 8.70 15.24 24.67
CA LEU A 275 9.93 14.59 25.10
C LEU A 275 10.89 14.76 23.93
N ASP A 276 11.92 15.56 24.15
CA ASP A 276 13.11 15.49 23.32
C ASP A 276 13.74 14.10 23.55
N LEU A 277 13.25 13.15 22.77
CA LEU A 277 13.72 11.77 22.81
C LEU A 277 14.96 11.55 21.94
N SER A 278 15.55 12.61 21.36
CA SER A 278 16.74 12.48 20.51
C SER A 278 17.88 11.80 21.26
N ALA A 279 18.12 12.18 22.50
CA ALA A 279 19.11 11.54 23.36
C ALA A 279 18.68 10.15 23.86
N ALA A 280 17.40 9.97 24.18
CA ALA A 280 16.86 8.65 24.58
C ALA A 280 16.77 7.69 23.42
N ARG A 281 16.41 8.17 22.21
CA ARG A 281 16.42 7.40 20.96
C ARG A 281 17.82 6.92 20.61
N LYS A 282 18.82 7.81 20.74
CA LYS A 282 20.23 7.44 20.53
C LYS A 282 20.69 6.37 21.53
N ARG A 283 20.31 6.49 22.82
CA ARG A 283 20.63 5.49 23.85
C ARG A 283 19.84 4.20 23.68
N LEU A 284 18.58 4.27 23.27
CA LEU A 284 17.75 3.10 23.02
C LEU A 284 18.21 2.36 21.75
N HIS A 285 18.56 3.07 20.68
CA HIS A 285 19.19 2.47 19.49
C HIS A 285 20.53 1.81 19.84
N GLN A 286 21.35 2.44 20.71
CA GLN A 286 22.59 1.82 21.16
C GLN A 286 22.34 0.57 22.02
N ARG A 287 21.27 0.53 22.79
CA ARG A 287 20.92 -0.61 23.66
C ARG A 287 20.18 -1.70 22.89
N MET A 288 19.26 -1.34 22.01
CA MET A 288 18.58 -2.27 21.08
C MET A 288 19.54 -2.80 20.00
N ALA A 289 20.56 -2.03 19.60
CA ALA A 289 21.62 -2.54 18.72
C ALA A 289 22.45 -3.66 19.39
N ALA A 290 22.43 -3.74 20.72
CA ALA A 290 23.05 -4.84 21.46
C ALA A 290 22.11 -6.05 21.64
N GLU A 291 20.80 -5.87 21.49
CA GLU A 291 19.77 -6.89 21.71
C GLU A 291 19.15 -7.42 20.39
N LEU A 292 19.12 -6.60 19.34
CA LEU A 292 18.75 -7.06 17.99
C LEU A 292 19.86 -7.96 17.45
N SER A 293 19.50 -9.11 16.89
CA SER A 293 20.49 -9.96 16.24
C SER A 293 21.21 -9.13 15.16
N ALA A 294 22.53 -9.35 15.03
CA ALA A 294 23.32 -8.67 13.99
C ALA A 294 22.71 -8.82 12.59
N GLN A 295 21.85 -9.78 12.42
CA GLN A 295 21.15 -10.12 11.20
C GLN A 295 20.00 -9.16 10.88
N ASP A 296 19.19 -8.75 11.89
CA ASP A 296 18.05 -7.82 11.68
C ASP A 296 18.56 -6.42 11.32
N LEU A 297 19.65 -5.99 11.97
CA LEU A 297 20.27 -4.70 11.69
C LEU A 297 20.92 -4.67 10.29
N ALA A 298 21.45 -5.81 9.84
CA ALA A 298 22.02 -5.99 8.52
C ALA A 298 20.95 -5.95 7.42
N GLU A 299 19.78 -6.51 7.68
CA GLU A 299 18.64 -6.48 6.77
C GLU A 299 18.06 -5.07 6.62
N GLU A 300 17.85 -4.36 7.73
CA GLU A 300 17.36 -2.98 7.72
C GLU A 300 18.29 -2.05 6.92
N ARG A 301 19.60 -2.16 7.13
CA ARG A 301 20.58 -1.36 6.38
C ARG A 301 20.64 -1.71 4.90
N ARG A 302 20.54 -2.99 4.55
CA ARG A 302 20.47 -3.42 3.16
C ARG A 302 19.27 -2.80 2.45
N ASP A 303 18.12 -2.78 3.10
CA ASP A 303 16.90 -2.21 2.54
C ASP A 303 17.02 -0.69 2.32
N LEU A 304 17.66 0.03 3.23
CA LEU A 304 17.95 1.45 3.09
C LEU A 304 18.90 1.74 1.91
N VAL A 305 19.96 0.95 1.76
CA VAL A 305 20.89 1.06 0.62
C VAL A 305 20.16 0.74 -0.69
N HIS A 306 19.37 -0.32 -0.73
CA HIS A 306 18.59 -0.67 -1.93
C HIS A 306 17.58 0.41 -2.30
N ALA A 307 16.95 1.06 -1.33
CA ALA A 307 16.06 2.20 -1.58
C ALA A 307 16.82 3.38 -2.20
N ALA A 308 17.99 3.72 -1.65
CA ALA A 308 18.84 4.78 -2.19
C ALA A 308 19.35 4.46 -3.62
N ILE A 309 19.72 3.20 -3.89
CA ILE A 309 20.11 2.74 -5.22
C ILE A 309 18.96 2.88 -6.23
N ARG A 310 17.75 2.45 -5.86
CA ARG A 310 16.57 2.60 -6.73
C ARG A 310 16.34 4.08 -7.04
N ARG A 311 16.39 4.93 -6.04
CA ARG A 311 16.19 6.37 -6.21
C ARG A 311 17.24 7.00 -7.10
N LEU A 312 18.51 6.67 -6.91
CA LEU A 312 19.59 7.14 -7.77
C LEU A 312 19.41 6.69 -9.24
N ASN A 313 18.98 5.45 -9.45
CA ASN A 313 18.71 4.95 -10.80
C ASN A 313 17.55 5.69 -11.47
N GLU A 314 16.48 5.98 -10.73
CA GLU A 314 15.35 6.79 -11.23
C GLU A 314 15.79 8.20 -11.62
N LEU A 315 16.54 8.87 -10.76
CA LEU A 315 17.06 10.21 -11.03
C LEU A 315 18.02 10.25 -12.24
N CYS A 316 18.81 9.19 -12.44
CA CYS A 316 19.76 9.09 -13.55
C CYS A 316 19.14 8.53 -14.84
N ALA A 317 17.88 8.07 -14.84
CA ALA A 317 17.26 7.51 -16.04
C ALA A 317 17.22 8.48 -17.22
N PRO A 318 16.82 9.76 -17.07
CA PRO A 318 16.82 10.73 -18.17
C PRO A 318 18.23 10.97 -18.74
N LEU A 319 19.25 10.99 -17.87
CA LEU A 319 20.65 11.15 -18.29
C LEU A 319 21.14 9.96 -19.12
N ASN A 320 20.78 8.74 -18.71
CA ASN A 320 21.14 7.54 -19.46
C ASN A 320 20.44 7.51 -20.84
N ASP A 321 19.19 7.95 -20.91
CA ASP A 321 18.44 8.00 -22.17
C ASP A 321 19.03 9.05 -23.10
N ALA A 322 19.37 10.25 -22.61
CA ALA A 322 20.06 11.27 -23.39
C ALA A 322 21.41 10.80 -23.93
N LEU A 323 22.18 10.04 -23.14
CA LEU A 323 23.45 9.45 -23.59
C LEU A 323 23.27 8.37 -24.67
N ARG A 324 22.17 7.61 -24.64
CA ARG A 324 21.84 6.64 -25.72
C ARG A 324 21.48 7.32 -27.02
N ASP A 325 20.84 8.49 -26.94
CA ASP A 325 20.41 9.24 -28.11
C ASP A 325 21.56 10.00 -28.79
N LEU A 326 22.73 10.14 -28.15
CA LEU A 326 23.89 10.80 -28.71
C LEU A 326 24.39 10.16 -30.01
N HIS A 327 24.29 8.82 -30.14
CA HIS A 327 24.69 8.12 -31.36
C HIS A 327 24.02 6.74 -31.47
N PRO A 328 23.56 6.30 -32.68
CA PRO A 328 22.94 5.00 -32.91
C PRO A 328 23.82 3.79 -32.58
N ARG A 329 25.15 4.00 -32.46
CA ARG A 329 26.14 2.98 -32.06
C ARG A 329 26.72 3.24 -30.67
N ALA A 330 26.12 4.11 -29.86
CA ALA A 330 26.55 4.31 -28.49
C ALA A 330 26.21 3.06 -27.68
N GLU A 331 27.20 2.24 -27.42
CA GLU A 331 27.09 1.13 -26.49
C GLU A 331 27.20 1.70 -25.07
N ILE A 332 26.11 1.71 -24.34
CA ILE A 332 26.15 1.96 -22.90
C ILE A 332 26.49 0.63 -22.26
N ASP A 333 27.78 0.36 -22.20
CA ASP A 333 28.30 -0.85 -21.59
C ASP A 333 28.04 -0.82 -20.08
N GLN A 334 27.27 -1.78 -19.58
CA GLN A 334 27.14 -2.07 -18.16
C GLN A 334 28.35 -2.93 -17.74
N MET A 335 29.52 -2.33 -17.65
CA MET A 335 30.65 -3.03 -17.01
C MET A 335 30.35 -3.15 -15.49
N GLY A 336 29.43 -4.05 -15.16
CA GLY A 336 29.36 -4.65 -13.85
C GLY A 336 30.57 -5.52 -13.62
N ASP A 337 31.14 -5.90 -12.71
CA ASP A 337 31.98 -6.96 -12.16
C ASP A 337 33.50 -6.85 -12.22
N GLN A 338 34.14 -6.52 -13.29
CA GLN A 338 35.63 -6.58 -13.28
C GLN A 338 36.32 -5.33 -12.74
N PHE A 339 35.76 -4.13 -12.89
CA PHE A 339 36.31 -2.90 -12.31
C PHE A 339 35.91 -2.77 -10.83
N THR A 340 34.75 -3.31 -10.49
CA THR A 340 34.19 -3.36 -9.14
C THR A 340 35.04 -4.21 -8.18
N GLN A 341 35.64 -5.29 -8.66
CA GLN A 341 36.48 -6.18 -7.81
C GLN A 341 37.75 -5.53 -7.27
N ASN A 342 38.29 -4.50 -7.92
CA ASN A 342 39.51 -3.82 -7.45
C ASN A 342 39.23 -2.58 -6.58
N MET A 343 38.05 -1.96 -6.66
CA MET A 343 37.64 -0.83 -5.81
C MET A 343 36.73 -1.24 -4.64
N LEU A 344 36.13 -2.45 -4.70
CA LEU A 344 35.17 -2.96 -3.71
C LEU A 344 35.84 -3.78 -2.58
N LYS A 345 36.91 -3.28 -2.00
CA LYS A 345 37.48 -3.90 -0.78
C LYS A 345 36.94 -3.36 0.53
N SER A 346 35.91 -2.54 0.53
CA SER A 346 35.24 -2.15 1.77
C SER A 346 34.01 -3.02 2.04
N ARG A 347 34.26 -4.27 2.43
CA ARG A 347 33.23 -5.11 3.04
C ARG A 347 33.19 -4.75 4.53
N ALA A 348 32.12 -4.12 4.97
CA ALA A 348 31.91 -3.95 6.40
C ALA A 348 31.37 -5.26 6.97
N ARG A 349 32.02 -5.75 8.02
CA ARG A 349 31.61 -6.95 8.75
C ARG A 349 30.81 -6.53 9.98
N TRP A 350 29.53 -6.85 9.98
CA TRP A 350 28.66 -6.64 11.13
C TRP A 350 28.30 -8.00 11.75
N GLY A 351 28.91 -8.31 12.87
CA GLY A 351 28.78 -9.64 13.48
C GLY A 351 29.23 -10.75 12.52
N SER A 352 28.35 -11.74 12.24
CA SER A 352 28.60 -12.84 11.31
C SER A 352 28.12 -12.58 9.88
N VAL A 353 27.53 -11.42 9.60
CA VAL A 353 26.94 -11.07 8.30
C VAL A 353 27.81 -10.08 7.55
N GLU A 354 28.18 -10.42 6.33
CA GLU A 354 28.92 -9.58 5.40
C GLU A 354 27.92 -8.81 4.53
N ILE A 355 27.92 -7.45 4.60
CA ILE A 355 27.02 -6.60 3.84
C ILE A 355 27.82 -5.79 2.83
N GLU A 356 27.36 -5.77 1.58
CA GLU A 356 27.82 -4.78 0.61
C GLU A 356 27.20 -3.43 0.94
N LEU A 357 28.02 -2.53 1.52
CA LEU A 357 27.63 -1.15 1.83
C LEU A 357 27.94 -0.17 0.69
N PHE A 358 28.40 -0.68 -0.43
CA PHE A 358 28.85 0.09 -1.59
C PHE A 358 28.15 -0.35 -2.86
N TRP A 359 27.67 0.58 -3.63
CA TRP A 359 27.13 0.34 -4.97
C TRP A 359 27.74 1.35 -5.95
N HIS A 360 28.21 0.86 -7.10
CA HIS A 360 28.80 1.69 -8.14
C HIS A 360 28.29 1.26 -9.52
N ARG A 361 27.97 2.23 -10.37
CA ARG A 361 27.62 1.99 -11.77
C ARG A 361 28.41 2.90 -12.67
N MET A 362 29.00 2.34 -13.71
CA MET A 362 29.69 3.05 -14.77
C MET A 362 28.89 2.95 -16.08
N SER A 363 28.76 4.07 -16.80
CA SER A 363 28.24 4.13 -18.16
C SER A 363 29.35 4.64 -19.04
N THR A 364 29.62 3.98 -20.18
CA THR A 364 30.64 4.40 -21.13
C THR A 364 30.00 4.61 -22.48
N VAL A 365 30.28 5.75 -23.10
CA VAL A 365 29.97 6.02 -24.51
C VAL A 365 31.29 6.02 -25.27
N SER A 366 31.49 5.04 -26.14
CA SER A 366 32.73 4.90 -26.93
C SER A 366 32.45 5.02 -28.42
N PHE A 367 33.43 5.57 -29.14
CA PHE A 367 33.44 5.69 -30.58
C PHE A 367 34.56 4.84 -31.19
N GLY A 368 34.23 3.88 -32.06
CA GLY A 368 35.17 2.99 -32.71
C GLY A 368 34.97 1.50 -32.41
N ALA A 369 35.50 0.63 -33.27
CA ALA A 369 35.28 -0.82 -33.27
C ALA A 369 36.17 -1.61 -32.29
N GLU A 370 37.01 -0.96 -31.48
CA GLU A 370 37.89 -1.63 -30.53
C GLU A 370 37.72 -1.12 -29.11
N PRO A 371 37.93 -1.97 -28.06
CA PRO A 371 37.79 -1.61 -26.63
C PRO A 371 38.84 -0.61 -26.12
N ARG A 372 39.56 0.06 -27.01
CA ARG A 372 40.61 1.05 -26.73
C ARG A 372 40.32 2.42 -27.33
N SER A 373 39.09 2.66 -27.71
CA SER A 373 38.67 3.89 -28.36
C SER A 373 38.54 5.07 -27.39
N TYR A 374 38.56 6.26 -27.94
CA TYR A 374 38.26 7.51 -27.23
C TYR A 374 36.85 7.44 -26.66
N ALA A 375 36.68 7.73 -25.36
CA ALA A 375 35.43 7.48 -24.68
C ALA A 375 35.08 8.58 -23.66
N LEU A 376 33.80 8.86 -23.55
CA LEU A 376 33.17 9.54 -22.41
C LEU A 376 32.76 8.47 -21.38
N ARG A 377 33.21 8.61 -20.15
CA ARG A 377 32.90 7.73 -19.03
C ARG A 377 32.21 8.48 -17.93
N LEU A 378 31.16 7.89 -17.42
CA LEU A 378 30.37 8.41 -16.32
C LEU A 378 30.32 7.36 -15.23
N GLY A 379 30.87 7.67 -14.07
CA GLY A 379 30.76 6.85 -12.86
C GLY A 379 29.92 7.50 -11.80
N ARG A 380 29.17 6.70 -11.07
CA ARG A 380 28.39 7.11 -9.91
C ARG A 380 28.26 5.99 -8.92
N GLY A 381 28.29 6.32 -7.64
CA GLY A 381 28.20 5.34 -6.58
C GLY A 381 27.64 5.92 -5.29
N ILE A 382 27.14 5.03 -4.46
CA ILE A 382 26.72 5.34 -3.10
C ILE A 382 27.40 4.39 -2.13
N GLU A 383 27.75 4.89 -0.97
CA GLU A 383 28.35 4.15 0.15
C GLU A 383 27.57 4.48 1.42
N LEU A 384 27.36 3.48 2.26
CA LEU A 384 26.81 3.68 3.61
C LEU A 384 27.91 3.53 4.62
N THR A 385 28.14 4.57 5.41
CA THR A 385 29.14 4.56 6.49
C THR A 385 28.67 3.76 7.70
N ASP A 386 29.59 3.36 8.58
CA ASP A 386 29.26 2.74 9.86
C ASP A 386 28.40 3.64 10.77
N ALA A 387 28.49 4.95 10.60
CA ALA A 387 27.69 5.93 11.32
C ALA A 387 26.24 6.05 10.79
N GLY A 388 25.93 5.44 9.63
CA GLY A 388 24.63 5.48 9.00
C GLY A 388 24.45 6.66 8.04
N ASP A 389 25.53 7.26 7.59
CA ASP A 389 25.50 8.31 6.57
C ASP A 389 25.62 7.72 5.18
N LEU A 390 24.78 8.21 4.26
CA LEU A 390 24.90 7.95 2.83
C LEU A 390 25.94 8.90 2.25
N ILE A 391 26.92 8.36 1.53
CA ILE A 391 27.87 9.15 0.73
C ILE A 391 27.52 8.92 -0.75
N PHE A 392 27.32 9.99 -1.50
CA PHE A 392 27.19 9.94 -2.95
C PHE A 392 28.46 10.49 -3.61
N ARG A 393 28.97 9.79 -4.62
CA ARG A 393 30.12 10.20 -5.43
C ARG A 393 29.82 10.01 -6.91
N ALA A 394 30.33 10.89 -7.74
CA ALA A 394 30.24 10.79 -9.18
C ALA A 394 31.48 11.33 -9.85
N TYR A 395 31.77 10.87 -11.07
CA TYR A 395 32.82 11.42 -11.92
C TYR A 395 32.41 11.38 -13.40
N VAL A 396 33.05 12.28 -14.18
CA VAL A 396 32.97 12.30 -15.64
C VAL A 396 34.37 12.39 -16.21
N ASP A 397 34.71 11.47 -17.10
CA ASP A 397 35.99 11.41 -17.80
C ASP A 397 35.78 11.42 -19.31
N VAL A 398 36.57 12.21 -20.03
CA VAL A 398 36.69 12.13 -21.48
C VAL A 398 38.15 11.93 -21.85
N GLY A 399 38.44 10.86 -22.56
CA GLY A 399 39.83 10.58 -22.94
C GLY A 399 40.04 9.16 -23.48
N HIS A 400 41.32 8.89 -23.78
CA HIS A 400 41.75 7.58 -24.24
C HIS A 400 42.22 6.72 -23.04
N PRO A 401 41.82 5.46 -22.90
CA PRO A 401 42.08 4.63 -21.71
C PRO A 401 43.58 4.33 -21.48
N ARG A 402 44.45 4.64 -22.41
CA ARG A 402 45.88 4.32 -22.35
C ARG A 402 46.84 5.49 -22.38
N THR A 403 46.34 6.74 -22.50
CA THR A 403 47.19 7.92 -22.44
C THR A 403 47.07 8.55 -21.07
N SER A 404 48.15 9.05 -20.54
CA SER A 404 48.24 9.68 -19.23
C SER A 404 47.58 11.07 -19.14
N GLY A 405 46.77 11.45 -20.13
CA GLY A 405 46.04 12.71 -20.17
C GLY A 405 44.54 12.48 -20.43
N THR A 406 43.70 12.95 -19.55
CA THR A 406 42.26 13.12 -19.79
C THR A 406 42.04 14.48 -20.41
N ASP A 407 41.24 14.55 -21.49
CA ASP A 407 40.88 15.83 -22.11
C ASP A 407 39.85 16.59 -21.25
N PHE A 408 39.06 15.86 -20.49
CA PHE A 408 38.14 16.37 -19.46
C PHE A 408 38.09 15.41 -18.28
N HIS A 409 38.17 15.94 -17.09
CA HIS A 409 38.00 15.18 -15.86
C HIS A 409 37.27 16.03 -14.84
N TRP A 410 36.23 15.46 -14.25
CA TRP A 410 35.53 16.01 -13.11
C TRP A 410 35.23 14.88 -12.12
N GLU A 411 35.42 15.17 -10.87
CA GLU A 411 35.07 14.29 -9.74
C GLU A 411 34.30 15.10 -8.70
N SER A 412 33.20 14.53 -8.20
CA SER A 412 32.41 15.19 -7.18
C SER A 412 33.13 15.25 -5.84
N PRO A 413 32.81 16.22 -4.98
CA PRO A 413 33.08 16.08 -3.55
C PRO A 413 32.29 14.91 -2.97
N ASP A 414 32.64 14.47 -1.76
CA ASP A 414 31.83 13.55 -1.00
C ASP A 414 30.56 14.27 -0.51
N TRP A 415 29.42 14.01 -1.17
CA TRP A 415 28.14 14.47 -0.69
C TRP A 415 27.64 13.50 0.38
N THR A 416 27.41 13.99 1.60
CA THR A 416 27.09 13.14 2.76
C THR A 416 25.82 13.61 3.44
N ALA A 417 24.91 12.68 3.73
CA ALA A 417 23.71 12.93 4.52
C ALA A 417 23.24 11.64 5.25
N PRO A 418 22.56 11.76 6.40
CA PRO A 418 22.02 10.60 7.09
C PRO A 418 21.04 9.84 6.20
N VAL A 419 21.25 8.52 6.05
CA VAL A 419 20.43 7.67 5.18
C VAL A 419 18.96 7.63 5.64
N GLY A 420 18.04 7.57 4.68
CA GLY A 420 16.59 7.53 4.96
C GLY A 420 16.00 8.86 5.43
N THR A 421 16.71 9.97 5.23
CA THR A 421 16.23 11.32 5.56
C THR A 421 15.92 12.12 4.30
N THR A 422 15.12 13.18 4.45
CA THR A 422 14.87 14.15 3.38
C THR A 422 16.17 14.81 2.88
N ALA A 423 17.14 14.99 3.77
CA ALA A 423 18.46 15.52 3.40
C ALA A 423 19.21 14.60 2.43
N ALA A 424 19.13 13.28 2.61
CA ALA A 424 19.72 12.32 1.67
C ALA A 424 19.04 12.34 0.29
N GLU A 425 17.74 12.56 0.25
CA GLU A 425 16.98 12.69 -1.01
C GLU A 425 17.36 13.96 -1.77
N SER A 426 17.40 15.10 -1.07
CA SER A 426 17.84 16.38 -1.68
C SER A 426 19.25 16.27 -2.19
N LEU A 427 20.14 15.67 -1.41
CA LEU A 427 21.53 15.44 -1.77
C LEU A 427 21.68 14.59 -3.05
N LEU A 428 20.92 13.50 -3.16
CA LEU A 428 20.93 12.68 -4.39
C LEU A 428 20.42 13.46 -5.60
N ALA A 429 19.35 14.25 -5.44
CA ALA A 429 18.78 15.06 -6.50
C ALA A 429 19.77 16.15 -6.99
N GLU A 430 20.32 16.93 -6.05
CA GLU A 430 21.31 17.99 -6.33
C GLU A 430 22.59 17.41 -6.95
N GLY A 431 23.05 16.26 -6.41
CA GLY A 431 24.22 15.59 -6.94
C GLY A 431 24.03 15.05 -8.36
N VAL A 432 22.84 14.56 -8.70
CA VAL A 432 22.52 14.14 -10.07
C VAL A 432 22.36 15.31 -11.02
N GLU A 433 21.81 16.46 -10.57
CA GLU A 433 21.75 17.68 -11.36
C GLU A 433 23.15 18.21 -11.68
N GLU A 434 24.06 18.21 -10.70
CA GLU A 434 25.45 18.58 -10.95
C GLU A 434 26.14 17.62 -11.90
N LEU A 435 25.94 16.30 -11.70
CA LEU A 435 26.46 15.29 -12.59
C LEU A 435 25.97 15.50 -14.03
N ALA A 436 24.70 15.82 -14.25
CA ALA A 436 24.14 16.10 -15.56
C ALA A 436 24.83 17.29 -16.23
N ARG A 437 25.06 18.39 -15.50
CA ARG A 437 25.81 19.56 -16.01
C ARG A 437 27.24 19.19 -16.42
N GLN A 438 27.91 18.35 -15.65
CA GLN A 438 29.26 17.92 -15.95
C GLN A 438 29.32 16.92 -17.13
N VAL A 439 28.29 16.11 -17.29
CA VAL A 439 28.14 15.26 -18.49
C VAL A 439 27.95 16.11 -19.75
N GLU A 440 27.14 17.17 -19.71
CA GLU A 440 26.97 18.10 -20.83
C GLU A 440 28.31 18.74 -21.21
N ALA A 441 29.10 19.20 -20.22
CA ALA A 441 30.44 19.76 -20.47
C ALA A 441 31.39 18.70 -21.08
N GLY A 442 31.36 17.47 -20.54
CA GLY A 442 32.14 16.35 -21.05
C GLY A 442 31.76 15.94 -22.49
N VAL A 443 30.47 15.95 -22.81
CA VAL A 443 29.96 15.68 -24.14
C VAL A 443 30.48 16.75 -25.16
N ALA A 444 30.45 18.01 -24.77
CA ALA A 444 30.98 19.10 -25.64
C ALA A 444 32.45 18.88 -25.99
N VAL A 445 33.30 18.56 -24.98
CA VAL A 445 34.71 18.24 -25.21
C VAL A 445 34.88 16.97 -26.04
N PHE A 446 34.05 15.96 -25.79
CA PHE A 446 34.07 14.69 -26.53
C PHE A 446 33.81 14.91 -28.02
N VAL A 447 32.76 15.67 -28.37
CA VAL A 447 32.40 16.00 -29.76
C VAL A 447 33.48 16.83 -30.44
N GLU A 448 33.97 17.92 -29.81
CA GLU A 448 35.04 18.77 -30.34
C GLU A 448 36.28 17.94 -30.71
N ARG A 449 36.65 16.99 -29.86
CA ARG A 449 37.81 16.13 -30.09
C ARG A 449 37.58 15.08 -31.17
N LEU A 450 36.39 14.57 -31.36
CA LEU A 450 36.05 13.71 -32.49
C LEU A 450 36.13 14.47 -33.83
N GLU A 451 35.57 15.68 -33.90
CA GLU A 451 35.65 16.53 -35.07
C GLU A 451 37.10 16.88 -35.44
N ALA A 452 37.94 17.19 -34.44
CA ALA A 452 39.35 17.50 -34.67
C ALA A 452 40.18 16.31 -35.18
N ARG A 453 39.70 15.06 -34.95
CA ARG A 453 40.34 13.82 -35.43
C ARG A 453 39.89 13.38 -36.83
N GLY A 454 38.86 14.00 -37.36
CA GLY A 454 38.26 13.59 -38.66
C GLY A 454 37.48 12.29 -38.59
N ASP A 455 37.08 11.85 -37.39
CA ASP A 455 36.34 10.63 -37.14
C ASP A 455 34.80 10.87 -37.01
N ALA A 456 34.33 12.05 -37.46
CA ALA A 456 32.92 12.47 -37.44
C ALA A 456 32.12 11.97 -38.64
#